data_eea58ede58f64e5c04b99f49922acbf1
#
_entry.id   eea58ede58f64e5c04b99f49922acbf1
#
_cell.length_a   1.000
_cell.length_b   1.000
_cell.length_c   1.000
_cell.angle_alpha   90.00
_cell.angle_beta   90.00
_cell.angle_gamma   90.00
#
_symmetry.space_group_name_H-M   'P 1'
#
loop_
_entity.id
_entity.type
_entity.pdbx_description
1 polymer ?
#
loop_
_entity_poly.entity_id
_entity_poly.type
_entity_poly.pdbx_seq_one_letter_code
_entity_poly.pdbx_strand_id
1 'polypeptide(L)'
;MANTSSPQHRDSHRSLTRRSFGVLALGSFSALALAACGSSNSSDSNASASSASTSAKPAPSALPSGMGSTAGDGEFPRTVKHFRGETKIESAPKSVVILSTGQLDDVLALGLVPIGAATANDADLVPEYLKTKFSDKSAELDKIAKVGKRTEPDLGAIANLHPDLILINNTNKKEEVYDSLSKIAPTVVTEGTGHNWKQDFLMIASALGATSKAEEMLKDYEDKAKKLGEKAGKEKTFSFLYAAGDRTRVYAKSSFVGSICEDASLARPAAQQEGKTSIDLSSENLDQADGDYLFYGVQGDDESKLTSETLWESLKAVKEKHAHKVDSDMFYLNAGITAALGVIEEIDKNI
;
A
#
# COMPACT_ATOMS: atom_id res chain seq x y z
N MET A 1 -27.99 32.78 -52.13
CA MET A 1 -27.41 34.13 -52.23
C MET A 1 -26.30 34.18 -51.20
N ALA A 2 -25.16 34.13 -51.72
CA ALA A 2 -23.98 34.99 -51.59
C ALA A 2 -23.35 34.88 -50.20
N ASN A 3 -22.21 34.28 -50.05
CA ASN A 3 -20.87 34.47 -50.60
C ASN A 3 -19.93 35.14 -49.57
N THR A 4 -18.81 34.48 -49.34
CA THR A 4 -17.39 34.90 -49.24
C THR A 4 -16.99 35.43 -47.88
N SER A 5 -15.80 35.20 -47.36
CA SER A 5 -14.50 34.64 -47.86
C SER A 5 -13.52 34.55 -46.69
N SER A 6 -12.66 33.59 -46.74
CA SER A 6 -11.37 33.58 -46.02
C SER A 6 -10.42 34.67 -46.53
N PRO A 7 -9.36 34.98 -45.76
CA PRO A 7 -8.06 34.71 -46.32
C PRO A 7 -7.02 34.10 -45.35
N GLN A 8 -6.16 33.30 -45.98
CA GLN A 8 -4.87 32.78 -45.49
C GLN A 8 -3.78 33.89 -45.43
N HIS A 9 -2.76 33.59 -44.70
CA HIS A 9 -1.33 33.86 -44.86
C HIS A 9 -0.71 34.31 -43.52
N ARG A 10 0.47 33.92 -43.07
CA ARG A 10 1.70 33.51 -43.74
C ARG A 10 2.66 32.93 -42.69
N ASP A 11 3.45 31.96 -43.12
CA ASP A 11 4.66 31.45 -42.50
C ASP A 11 5.67 32.52 -42.15
N SER A 12 6.44 32.34 -41.08
CA SER A 12 7.83 32.76 -41.06
C SER A 12 8.68 31.85 -40.17
N HIS A 13 9.44 30.98 -40.82
CA HIS A 13 10.66 30.37 -40.30
C HIS A 13 11.67 31.43 -39.87
N ARG A 14 12.31 31.24 -38.72
CA ARG A 14 13.67 31.71 -38.49
C ARG A 14 14.43 30.71 -37.65
N SER A 15 15.31 29.99 -38.33
CA SER A 15 16.52 29.34 -37.81
C SER A 15 17.59 30.37 -37.52
N LEU A 16 18.55 30.04 -36.70
CA LEU A 16 19.95 30.49 -36.57
C LEU A 16 20.33 30.54 -35.09
N THR A 17 21.47 30.16 -34.52
CA THR A 17 22.70 29.58 -35.02
C THR A 17 23.51 29.18 -33.79
N ARG A 18 24.28 28.12 -33.91
CA ARG A 18 25.38 27.72 -32.99
C ARG A 18 26.41 28.85 -32.85
N ARG A 19 26.92 29.06 -31.62
CA ARG A 19 28.33 29.51 -31.44
C ARG A 19 28.92 28.88 -30.18
N SER A 20 29.93 28.11 -30.43
CA SER A 20 30.94 27.61 -29.50
C SER A 20 31.96 28.71 -29.17
N PHE A 21 32.55 28.64 -27.98
CA PHE A 21 33.90 29.09 -27.57
C PHE A 21 33.98 28.80 -26.08
N GLY A 22 34.89 28.11 -25.46
CA GLY A 22 36.30 27.89 -25.77
C GLY A 22 37.06 28.11 -24.45
N VAL A 23 37.48 27.06 -23.84
CA VAL A 23 38.85 26.70 -23.40
C VAL A 23 39.59 27.59 -22.36
N LEU A 24 40.28 26.86 -21.48
CA LEU A 24 41.48 27.12 -20.66
C LEU A 24 41.23 27.34 -19.16
N ALA A 25 41.95 26.74 -18.23
CA ALA A 25 42.98 25.70 -18.11
C ALA A 25 43.54 25.75 -16.68
N LEU A 26 44.15 24.65 -16.24
CA LEU A 26 45.31 24.53 -15.31
C LEU A 26 45.06 24.63 -13.80
N GLY A 27 45.41 23.64 -13.12
CA GLY A 27 46.55 23.24 -12.32
C GLY A 27 46.15 22.26 -11.22
N SER A 28 46.66 21.19 -11.05
CA SER A 28 47.95 20.54 -10.81
C SER A 28 47.97 19.78 -9.49
N PHE A 29 48.40 18.51 -9.60
CA PHE A 29 49.19 17.65 -8.67
C PHE A 29 48.59 17.32 -7.30
N SER A 30 48.51 16.04 -6.92
CA SER A 30 49.65 15.13 -6.74
C SER A 30 49.20 13.67 -6.70
N ALA A 31 50.01 12.85 -7.33
CA ALA A 31 50.00 11.39 -7.34
C ALA A 31 50.63 10.83 -6.06
N LEU A 32 50.22 9.60 -5.71
CA LEU A 32 51.16 8.61 -5.19
C LEU A 32 50.70 7.23 -5.59
N ALA A 33 51.54 6.57 -6.35
CA ALA A 33 51.44 5.20 -6.83
C ALA A 33 52.07 4.23 -5.82
N LEU A 34 51.71 2.96 -5.96
CA LEU A 34 52.61 1.78 -5.84
C LEU A 34 51.70 0.57 -6.15
N ALA A 35 51.78 -0.03 -7.32
CA ALA A 35 52.72 -1.02 -7.83
C ALA A 35 52.60 -2.38 -7.09
N ALA A 36 52.11 -3.40 -7.76
CA ALA A 36 52.89 -4.44 -8.34
C ALA A 36 52.06 -5.57 -8.94
N CYS A 37 52.29 -5.83 -10.22
CA CYS A 37 52.62 -7.05 -10.93
C CYS A 37 51.77 -8.31 -10.78
N GLY A 38 51.31 -8.79 -11.96
CA GLY A 38 51.33 -10.16 -12.30
C GLY A 38 50.41 -10.64 -13.42
N SER A 39 50.88 -10.51 -14.68
CA SER A 39 50.73 -11.43 -15.84
C SER A 39 49.37 -12.02 -16.25
N SER A 40 48.93 -11.56 -17.43
CA SER A 40 48.51 -12.31 -18.65
C SER A 40 47.49 -13.47 -18.53
N ASN A 41 46.30 -13.38 -19.09
CA ASN A 41 45.99 -13.74 -20.47
C ASN A 41 44.48 -13.68 -20.76
N SER A 42 44.18 -13.06 -21.90
CA SER A 42 43.08 -13.25 -22.88
C SER A 42 41.64 -13.55 -22.44
N SER A 43 40.79 -12.59 -22.85
CA SER A 43 39.50 -12.77 -23.56
C SER A 43 38.42 -13.65 -22.92
N ASP A 44 37.41 -13.01 -22.35
CA ASP A 44 36.05 -13.04 -22.92
C ASP A 44 35.18 -12.01 -22.20
N SER A 45 34.64 -11.12 -22.98
CA SER A 45 33.64 -10.14 -22.55
C SER A 45 32.29 -10.84 -22.34
N ASN A 46 31.99 -11.15 -21.07
CA ASN A 46 30.64 -11.45 -20.66
C ASN A 46 30.24 -10.42 -19.61
N ALA A 47 29.59 -9.38 -20.04
CA ALA A 47 28.96 -8.39 -19.14
C ALA A 47 27.80 -9.07 -18.46
N SER A 48 28.06 -9.73 -17.35
CA SER A 48 27.04 -10.11 -16.38
C SER A 48 26.47 -8.81 -15.80
N ALA A 49 25.29 -8.43 -16.28
CA ALA A 49 24.46 -7.46 -15.61
C ALA A 49 24.16 -8.00 -14.20
N SER A 50 24.92 -7.52 -13.22
CA SER A 50 24.61 -7.70 -11.81
C SER A 50 23.28 -6.97 -11.59
N SER A 51 22.18 -7.70 -11.61
CA SER A 51 20.91 -7.27 -11.08
C SER A 51 21.12 -7.05 -9.58
N ALA A 52 21.31 -5.80 -9.19
CA ALA A 52 21.27 -5.40 -7.81
C ALA A 52 19.88 -5.76 -7.26
N SER A 53 19.83 -6.89 -6.56
CA SER A 53 18.68 -7.26 -5.72
C SER A 53 18.55 -6.15 -4.67
N THR A 54 17.65 -5.21 -4.88
CA THR A 54 17.25 -4.25 -3.86
C THR A 54 16.55 -5.04 -2.77
N SER A 55 17.27 -5.33 -1.68
CA SER A 55 16.67 -5.93 -0.50
C SER A 55 15.56 -5.00 -0.01
N ALA A 56 14.31 -5.48 -0.03
CA ALA A 56 13.18 -4.72 0.51
C ALA A 56 13.47 -4.40 1.99
N LYS A 57 13.19 -3.15 2.40
CA LYS A 57 13.22 -2.79 3.81
C LYS A 57 12.07 -3.50 4.53
N PRO A 58 12.24 -3.91 5.79
CA PRO A 58 11.13 -4.41 6.60
C PRO A 58 10.00 -3.39 6.70
N ALA A 59 8.77 -3.87 6.83
CA ALA A 59 7.62 -3.02 7.07
C ALA A 59 7.79 -2.25 8.39
N PRO A 60 7.59 -0.91 8.40
CA PRO A 60 7.77 -0.12 9.61
C PRO A 60 6.71 -0.50 10.66
N SER A 61 7.14 -0.83 11.87
CA SER A 61 6.28 -1.17 13.01
C SER A 61 6.10 -0.03 14.01
N ALA A 62 6.70 1.13 13.74
CA ALA A 62 6.63 2.32 14.59
C ALA A 62 6.52 3.58 13.75
N LEU A 63 6.06 4.66 14.36
CA LEU A 63 6.13 5.99 13.76
C LEU A 63 7.58 6.45 13.59
N PRO A 64 7.90 7.18 12.51
CA PRO A 64 9.19 7.85 12.41
C PRO A 64 9.43 8.77 13.59
N SER A 65 10.71 8.91 13.99
CA SER A 65 11.09 9.74 15.14
C SER A 65 10.50 11.14 15.04
N GLY A 66 9.83 11.57 16.10
CA GLY A 66 9.21 12.89 16.21
C GLY A 66 7.87 13.04 15.50
N MET A 67 7.33 12.00 14.89
CA MET A 67 5.96 11.99 14.36
C MET A 67 4.93 11.54 15.40
N GLY A 68 3.65 11.77 15.11
CA GLY A 68 2.55 11.57 16.04
C GLY A 68 2.39 12.73 17.02
N SER A 69 1.71 12.49 18.11
CA SER A 69 1.51 13.45 19.21
C SER A 69 2.25 13.01 20.46
N THR A 70 2.73 13.97 21.24
CA THR A 70 3.31 13.73 22.58
C THR A 70 2.27 13.80 23.69
N ALA A 71 1.03 14.19 23.38
CA ALA A 71 -0.08 14.20 24.35
C ALA A 71 -0.49 12.77 24.71
N GLY A 72 -0.85 12.53 25.94
CA GLY A 72 -1.38 11.25 26.43
C GLY A 72 -2.71 10.88 25.78
N ASP A 73 -3.14 9.61 25.94
CA ASP A 73 -4.42 9.16 25.40
C ASP A 73 -5.59 9.96 26.02
N GLY A 74 -6.54 10.33 25.16
CA GLY A 74 -7.69 11.17 25.57
C GLY A 74 -7.37 12.64 25.84
N GLU A 75 -6.11 13.06 25.83
CA GLU A 75 -5.74 14.45 26.09
C GLU A 75 -5.88 15.31 24.82
N PHE A 76 -6.65 16.41 24.93
CA PHE A 76 -6.85 17.43 23.91
C PHE A 76 -6.79 18.84 24.54
N PRO A 77 -6.40 19.90 23.78
CA PRO A 77 -5.95 19.86 22.40
C PRO A 77 -4.62 19.09 22.23
N ARG A 78 -4.42 18.51 21.05
CA ARG A 78 -3.18 17.85 20.68
C ARG A 78 -2.66 18.31 19.33
N THR A 79 -1.35 18.34 19.15
CA THR A 79 -0.72 18.54 17.86
C THR A 79 -0.16 17.20 17.36
N VAL A 80 -0.52 16.82 16.14
CA VAL A 80 -0.07 15.59 15.50
C VAL A 80 0.89 15.97 14.35
N LYS A 81 2.14 15.54 14.44
CA LYS A 81 3.09 15.62 13.32
C LYS A 81 2.89 14.45 12.39
N HIS A 82 2.65 14.73 11.14
CA HIS A 82 2.29 13.73 10.11
C HIS A 82 3.08 13.95 8.81
N PHE A 83 2.85 13.14 7.78
CA PHE A 83 3.67 13.12 6.56
C PHE A 83 3.59 14.39 5.68
N ARG A 84 2.74 15.37 6.01
CA ARG A 84 2.68 16.68 5.34
C ARG A 84 2.74 17.87 6.30
N GLY A 85 3.33 17.70 7.47
CA GLY A 85 3.49 18.77 8.44
C GLY A 85 2.89 18.43 9.79
N GLU A 86 2.18 19.38 10.40
CA GLU A 86 1.53 19.17 11.69
C GLU A 86 0.12 19.75 11.70
N THR A 87 -0.78 19.08 12.43
CA THR A 87 -2.17 19.48 12.56
C THR A 87 -2.56 19.53 14.05
N LYS A 88 -3.14 20.66 14.47
CA LYS A 88 -3.74 20.80 15.79
C LYS A 88 -5.17 20.29 15.78
N ILE A 89 -5.50 19.40 16.72
CA ILE A 89 -6.84 18.85 16.93
C ILE A 89 -7.32 19.36 18.30
N GLU A 90 -8.36 20.17 18.31
CA GLU A 90 -8.80 20.93 19.49
C GLU A 90 -9.52 20.07 20.53
N SER A 91 -10.24 19.04 20.08
CA SER A 91 -11.02 18.14 20.94
C SER A 91 -11.03 16.72 20.37
N ALA A 92 -11.44 15.75 21.18
CA ALA A 92 -11.56 14.36 20.74
C ALA A 92 -12.48 14.25 19.50
N PRO A 93 -11.96 13.74 18.35
CA PRO A 93 -12.74 13.63 17.11
C PRO A 93 -13.95 12.72 17.28
N LYS A 94 -15.09 13.17 16.74
CA LYS A 94 -16.37 12.41 16.72
C LYS A 94 -16.92 12.25 15.32
N SER A 95 -16.58 13.16 14.42
CA SER A 95 -17.07 13.26 13.05
C SER A 95 -15.89 13.12 12.09
N VAL A 96 -15.43 11.88 11.88
CA VAL A 96 -14.24 11.60 11.06
C VAL A 96 -14.63 11.25 9.63
N VAL A 97 -13.93 11.86 8.66
CA VAL A 97 -13.99 11.47 7.24
C VAL A 97 -12.67 10.79 6.86
N ILE A 98 -12.76 9.65 6.18
CA ILE A 98 -11.61 8.88 5.73
C ILE A 98 -11.54 8.82 4.20
N LEU A 99 -10.35 8.97 3.64
CA LEU A 99 -10.17 9.10 2.19
C LEU A 99 -9.20 8.07 1.59
N SER A 100 -8.71 7.12 2.38
CA SER A 100 -7.66 6.20 1.92
C SER A 100 -7.87 4.76 2.38
N THR A 101 -7.19 3.83 1.70
CA THR A 101 -7.23 2.39 2.00
C THR A 101 -6.76 2.11 3.43
N GLY A 102 -7.41 1.16 4.10
CA GLY A 102 -7.07 0.74 5.46
C GLY A 102 -7.67 1.62 6.55
N GLN A 103 -7.88 2.92 6.29
CA GLN A 103 -8.34 3.86 7.31
C GLN A 103 -9.71 3.51 7.91
N LEU A 104 -10.62 2.89 7.13
CA LEU A 104 -11.91 2.43 7.67
C LEU A 104 -11.71 1.33 8.70
N ASP A 105 -10.89 0.34 8.39
CA ASP A 105 -10.53 -0.76 9.28
C ASP A 105 -9.95 -0.22 10.60
N ASP A 106 -8.95 0.64 10.48
CA ASP A 106 -8.21 1.20 11.62
C ASP A 106 -9.10 2.05 12.54
N VAL A 107 -9.94 2.91 11.95
CA VAL A 107 -10.85 3.78 12.72
C VAL A 107 -11.93 2.96 13.43
N LEU A 108 -12.47 1.92 12.77
CA LEU A 108 -13.43 0.98 13.37
C LEU A 108 -12.79 0.18 14.51
N ALA A 109 -11.57 -0.32 14.32
CA ALA A 109 -10.81 -1.05 15.34
C ALA A 109 -10.55 -0.19 16.59
N LEU A 110 -10.30 1.10 16.40
CA LEU A 110 -10.15 2.06 17.49
C LEU A 110 -11.48 2.43 18.16
N GLY A 111 -12.63 2.00 17.59
CA GLY A 111 -13.94 2.11 18.21
C GLY A 111 -14.83 3.22 17.67
N LEU A 112 -14.40 3.92 16.61
CA LEU A 112 -15.14 5.01 16.02
C LEU A 112 -15.69 4.60 14.64
N VAL A 113 -16.93 4.97 14.33
CA VAL A 113 -17.50 4.82 12.98
C VAL A 113 -17.36 6.15 12.25
N PRO A 114 -16.68 6.20 11.08
CA PRO A 114 -16.55 7.45 10.35
C PRO A 114 -17.90 7.89 9.77
N ILE A 115 -18.10 9.20 9.61
CA ILE A 115 -19.33 9.77 9.02
C ILE A 115 -19.29 9.81 7.50
N GLY A 116 -18.12 9.69 6.90
CA GLY A 116 -17.93 9.66 5.45
C GLY A 116 -16.67 8.93 5.06
N ALA A 117 -16.73 8.26 3.91
CA ALA A 117 -15.60 7.52 3.36
C ALA A 117 -15.52 7.64 1.83
N ALA A 118 -14.29 7.67 1.30
CA ALA A 118 -14.05 7.56 -0.13
C ALA A 118 -13.84 6.10 -0.54
N THR A 119 -14.33 5.74 -1.73
CA THR A 119 -14.19 4.39 -2.27
C THR A 119 -12.98 4.24 -3.19
N ALA A 120 -12.48 3.01 -3.34
CA ALA A 120 -11.69 2.64 -4.50
C ALA A 120 -12.65 2.33 -5.65
N ASN A 121 -12.50 3.03 -6.77
CA ASN A 121 -13.31 2.83 -7.99
C ASN A 121 -14.73 2.30 -7.72
N ASP A 122 -15.02 1.05 -8.09
CA ASP A 122 -16.35 0.43 -7.98
C ASP A 122 -16.45 -0.55 -6.79
N ALA A 123 -15.55 -0.44 -5.80
CA ALA A 123 -15.59 -1.25 -4.58
C ALA A 123 -16.72 -0.79 -3.63
N ASP A 124 -17.18 -1.71 -2.81
CA ASP A 124 -18.09 -1.40 -1.71
C ASP A 124 -17.47 -0.42 -0.74
N LEU A 125 -18.30 0.46 -0.18
CA LEU A 125 -17.83 1.45 0.79
C LEU A 125 -17.32 0.77 2.07
N VAL A 126 -18.05 -0.25 2.52
CA VAL A 126 -17.69 -1.06 3.68
C VAL A 126 -17.52 -2.51 3.22
N PRO A 127 -16.30 -3.04 3.24
CA PRO A 127 -16.02 -4.44 2.91
C PRO A 127 -16.77 -5.43 3.81
N GLU A 128 -17.10 -6.63 3.28
CA GLU A 128 -17.92 -7.61 3.98
C GLU A 128 -17.25 -8.14 5.26
N TYR A 129 -15.93 -8.31 5.28
CA TYR A 129 -15.21 -8.71 6.49
C TYR A 129 -15.35 -7.69 7.63
N LEU A 130 -15.45 -6.39 7.31
CA LEU A 130 -15.70 -5.33 8.32
C LEU A 130 -17.16 -5.34 8.79
N LYS A 131 -18.13 -5.53 7.88
CA LYS A 131 -19.53 -5.67 8.26
C LYS A 131 -19.74 -6.86 9.22
N THR A 132 -19.09 -7.98 8.92
CA THR A 132 -19.12 -9.18 9.77
C THR A 132 -18.47 -8.91 11.12
N LYS A 133 -17.26 -8.33 11.13
CA LYS A 133 -16.50 -8.08 12.36
C LYS A 133 -17.18 -7.07 13.28
N PHE A 134 -17.80 -6.04 12.72
CA PHE A 134 -18.47 -4.95 13.42
C PHE A 134 -19.99 -4.99 13.24
N SER A 135 -20.57 -6.20 13.24
CA SER A 135 -22.01 -6.41 13.02
C SER A 135 -22.89 -5.73 14.07
N ASP A 136 -22.37 -5.50 15.28
CA ASP A 136 -23.00 -4.70 16.33
C ASP A 136 -23.16 -3.22 15.96
N LYS A 137 -22.39 -2.73 14.96
CA LYS A 137 -22.43 -1.35 14.45
C LYS A 137 -23.08 -1.24 13.07
N SER A 138 -23.77 -2.28 12.58
CA SER A 138 -24.34 -2.32 11.21
C SER A 138 -25.16 -1.09 10.88
N ALA A 139 -26.05 -0.66 11.78
CA ALA A 139 -26.88 0.54 11.59
C ALA A 139 -26.10 1.86 11.47
N GLU A 140 -24.88 1.92 11.99
CA GLU A 140 -23.98 3.07 11.86
C GLU A 140 -23.16 2.95 10.57
N LEU A 141 -22.68 1.75 10.22
CA LEU A 141 -21.95 1.47 8.99
C LEU A 141 -22.79 1.81 7.75
N ASP A 142 -24.09 1.51 7.76
CA ASP A 142 -25.02 1.82 6.67
C ASP A 142 -25.24 3.33 6.46
N LYS A 143 -24.88 4.17 7.44
CA LYS A 143 -25.02 5.62 7.37
C LYS A 143 -23.76 6.33 6.90
N ILE A 144 -22.66 5.62 6.68
CA ILE A 144 -21.41 6.23 6.21
C ILE A 144 -21.66 6.84 4.82
N ALA A 145 -21.49 8.15 4.70
CA ALA A 145 -21.69 8.85 3.46
C ALA A 145 -20.54 8.57 2.47
N LYS A 146 -20.89 8.34 1.20
CA LYS A 146 -19.90 8.24 0.13
C LYS A 146 -19.43 9.64 -0.25
N VAL A 147 -18.14 9.93 -0.12
CA VAL A 147 -17.53 11.24 -0.40
C VAL A 147 -16.56 11.22 -1.59
N GLY A 148 -16.96 10.56 -2.65
CA GLY A 148 -16.18 10.45 -3.88
C GLY A 148 -15.26 9.24 -3.91
N LYS A 149 -14.26 9.32 -4.79
CA LYS A 149 -13.22 8.30 -4.96
C LYS A 149 -11.94 8.73 -4.24
N ARG A 150 -11.12 7.76 -3.82
CA ARG A 150 -9.81 8.04 -3.18
C ARG A 150 -8.88 8.91 -4.03
N THR A 151 -8.95 8.77 -5.36
CA THR A 151 -8.17 9.57 -6.31
C THR A 151 -8.79 10.93 -6.60
N GLU A 152 -10.09 11.09 -6.32
CA GLU A 152 -10.89 12.29 -6.59
C GLU A 152 -11.98 12.45 -5.52
N PRO A 153 -11.61 12.92 -4.31
CA PRO A 153 -12.58 13.16 -3.23
C PRO A 153 -13.53 14.30 -3.59
N ASP A 154 -14.80 14.15 -3.22
CA ASP A 154 -15.80 15.19 -3.37
C ASP A 154 -15.72 16.18 -2.20
N LEU A 155 -14.99 17.27 -2.42
CA LEU A 155 -14.77 18.31 -1.40
C LEU A 155 -16.09 18.96 -0.92
N GLY A 156 -17.11 19.06 -1.79
CA GLY A 156 -18.42 19.61 -1.43
C GLY A 156 -19.18 18.66 -0.50
N ALA A 157 -19.21 17.37 -0.83
CA ALA A 157 -19.79 16.34 0.04
C ALA A 157 -19.09 16.28 1.40
N ILE A 158 -17.74 16.34 1.42
CA ILE A 158 -16.96 16.35 2.65
C ILE A 158 -17.31 17.57 3.52
N ALA A 159 -17.33 18.78 2.92
CA ALA A 159 -17.64 20.00 3.66
C ALA A 159 -19.06 19.99 4.26
N ASN A 160 -20.04 19.43 3.54
CA ASN A 160 -21.42 19.30 4.01
C ASN A 160 -21.60 18.36 5.21
N LEU A 161 -20.66 17.43 5.42
CA LEU A 161 -20.65 16.53 6.59
C LEU A 161 -20.14 17.22 7.85
N HIS A 162 -19.51 18.40 7.75
CA HIS A 162 -18.93 19.14 8.88
C HIS A 162 -18.00 18.26 9.74
N PRO A 163 -16.98 17.60 9.15
CA PRO A 163 -16.08 16.75 9.92
C PRO A 163 -15.24 17.58 10.90
N ASP A 164 -14.86 16.95 12.00
CA ASP A 164 -13.89 17.50 12.95
C ASP A 164 -12.46 16.93 12.75
N LEU A 165 -12.35 15.90 11.93
CA LEU A 165 -11.07 15.34 11.47
C LEU A 165 -11.23 14.72 10.07
N ILE A 166 -10.23 14.94 9.22
CA ILE A 166 -10.09 14.27 7.91
C ILE A 166 -8.80 13.45 7.92
N LEU A 167 -8.90 12.18 7.49
CA LEU A 167 -7.76 11.30 7.31
C LEU A 167 -7.52 11.03 5.82
N ILE A 168 -6.30 11.26 5.36
CA ILE A 168 -5.85 10.97 3.98
C ILE A 168 -4.45 10.37 4.06
N ASN A 169 -4.00 9.70 3.00
CA ASN A 169 -2.61 9.23 2.95
C ASN A 169 -1.77 9.99 1.92
N ASN A 170 -0.46 9.81 2.01
CA ASN A 170 0.54 10.49 1.18
C ASN A 170 0.67 9.91 -0.25
N THR A 171 -0.13 8.89 -0.62
CA THR A 171 -0.18 8.37 -1.99
C THR A 171 -0.88 9.33 -2.96
N ASN A 172 -1.79 10.17 -2.45
CA ASN A 172 -2.33 11.29 -3.21
C ASN A 172 -1.30 12.42 -3.24
N LYS A 173 -0.58 12.54 -4.37
CA LYS A 173 0.52 13.51 -4.54
C LYS A 173 0.07 14.93 -4.89
N LYS A 174 -1.25 15.19 -5.01
CA LYS A 174 -1.80 16.50 -5.35
C LYS A 174 -1.82 17.38 -4.10
N GLU A 175 -0.96 18.40 -4.07
CA GLU A 175 -0.88 19.35 -2.94
C GLU A 175 -2.19 20.10 -2.76
N GLU A 176 -2.84 20.50 -3.87
CA GLU A 176 -4.09 21.24 -3.85
C GLU A 176 -5.23 20.48 -3.16
N VAL A 177 -5.20 19.14 -3.18
CA VAL A 177 -6.20 18.30 -2.49
C VAL A 177 -6.01 18.43 -0.98
N TYR A 178 -4.78 18.29 -0.49
CA TYR A 178 -4.46 18.44 0.93
C TYR A 178 -4.82 19.85 1.44
N ASP A 179 -4.41 20.89 0.72
CA ASP A 179 -4.71 22.29 1.06
C ASP A 179 -6.21 22.57 1.13
N SER A 180 -6.97 21.97 0.21
CA SER A 180 -8.43 22.13 0.17
C SER A 180 -9.10 21.42 1.33
N LEU A 181 -8.69 20.22 1.67
CA LEU A 181 -9.18 19.45 2.81
C LEU A 181 -8.85 20.15 4.13
N SER A 182 -7.64 20.69 4.27
CA SER A 182 -7.20 21.41 5.48
C SER A 182 -7.94 22.71 5.72
N LYS A 183 -8.60 23.28 4.70
CA LYS A 183 -9.52 24.41 4.86
C LYS A 183 -10.92 24.00 5.33
N ILE A 184 -11.29 22.73 5.15
CA ILE A 184 -12.58 22.19 5.62
C ILE A 184 -12.47 21.78 7.09
N ALA A 185 -11.44 21.00 7.46
CA ALA A 185 -11.23 20.53 8.83
C ALA A 185 -9.77 20.15 9.07
N PRO A 186 -9.34 19.99 10.35
CA PRO A 186 -8.06 19.39 10.68
C PRO A 186 -7.82 18.13 9.87
N THR A 187 -6.69 18.06 9.14
CA THR A 187 -6.37 16.97 8.22
C THR A 187 -5.06 16.32 8.62
N VAL A 188 -5.08 15.00 8.87
CA VAL A 188 -3.89 14.20 9.21
C VAL A 188 -3.57 13.26 8.05
N VAL A 189 -2.29 13.18 7.70
CA VAL A 189 -1.79 12.43 6.55
C VAL A 189 -0.94 11.26 7.01
N THR A 190 -1.39 10.04 6.70
CA THR A 190 -0.60 8.81 6.87
C THR A 190 0.33 8.60 5.68
N GLU A 191 1.31 7.68 5.75
CA GLU A 191 2.23 7.42 4.62
C GLU A 191 1.50 6.73 3.45
N GLY A 192 0.68 5.76 3.76
CA GLY A 192 -0.03 4.97 2.77
C GLY A 192 0.77 3.77 2.28
N THR A 193 0.18 3.03 1.36
CA THR A 193 0.56 1.70 0.88
C THR A 193 0.36 0.60 1.93
N GLY A 194 0.09 -0.65 1.48
CA GLY A 194 -0.11 -1.75 2.41
C GLY A 194 1.13 -2.13 3.21
N HIS A 195 2.33 -1.75 2.76
CA HIS A 195 3.59 -1.99 3.47
C HIS A 195 3.70 -1.17 4.78
N ASN A 196 3.09 0.00 4.83
CA ASN A 196 3.18 0.93 5.95
C ASN A 196 1.99 0.82 6.94
N TRP A 197 1.15 -0.20 6.84
CA TRP A 197 -0.11 -0.29 7.55
C TRP A 197 0.00 -0.17 9.08
N LYS A 198 1.04 -0.75 9.70
CA LYS A 198 1.26 -0.65 11.16
C LYS A 198 1.58 0.79 11.58
N GLN A 199 2.45 1.45 10.82
CA GLN A 199 2.81 2.85 11.02
C GLN A 199 1.59 3.77 10.81
N ASP A 200 0.77 3.49 9.77
CA ASP A 200 -0.43 4.26 9.47
C ASP A 200 -1.49 4.10 10.57
N PHE A 201 -1.67 2.89 11.09
CA PHE A 201 -2.55 2.62 12.23
C PHE A 201 -2.12 3.42 13.49
N LEU A 202 -0.84 3.46 13.81
CA LEU A 202 -0.32 4.27 14.91
C LEU A 202 -0.51 5.78 14.68
N MET A 203 -0.38 6.26 13.45
CA MET A 203 -0.64 7.67 13.12
C MET A 203 -2.12 8.03 13.32
N ILE A 204 -3.03 7.17 12.88
CA ILE A 204 -4.48 7.34 13.07
C ILE A 204 -4.80 7.32 14.57
N ALA A 205 -4.27 6.36 15.30
CA ALA A 205 -4.44 6.27 16.76
C ALA A 205 -3.92 7.51 17.48
N SER A 206 -2.77 8.02 17.06
CA SER A 206 -2.21 9.27 17.59
C SER A 206 -3.14 10.47 17.33
N ALA A 207 -3.79 10.53 16.16
CA ALA A 207 -4.76 11.59 15.87
C ALA A 207 -6.05 11.46 16.71
N LEU A 208 -6.49 10.23 16.95
CA LEU A 208 -7.70 9.95 17.73
C LEU A 208 -7.48 9.96 19.26
N GLY A 209 -6.23 10.02 19.73
CA GLY A 209 -5.90 9.96 21.15
C GLY A 209 -6.09 8.57 21.75
N ALA A 210 -5.73 7.55 21.01
CA ALA A 210 -5.90 6.13 21.36
C ALA A 210 -4.63 5.30 21.07
N THR A 211 -3.45 5.89 21.30
CA THR A 211 -2.16 5.28 20.95
C THR A 211 -1.91 3.99 21.71
N SER A 212 -2.15 3.97 23.03
CA SER A 212 -1.96 2.76 23.85
C SER A 212 -2.83 1.60 23.38
N LYS A 213 -4.08 1.87 22.95
CA LYS A 213 -4.96 0.84 22.38
C LYS A 213 -4.40 0.27 21.10
N ALA A 214 -3.87 1.10 20.20
CA ALA A 214 -3.26 0.63 18.96
C ALA A 214 -2.00 -0.20 19.22
N GLU A 215 -1.16 0.22 20.16
CA GLU A 215 0.04 -0.53 20.59
C GLU A 215 -0.31 -1.91 21.16
N GLU A 216 -1.35 -1.99 21.99
CA GLU A 216 -1.85 -3.26 22.51
C GLU A 216 -2.36 -4.19 21.39
N MET A 217 -3.12 -3.64 20.44
CA MET A 217 -3.61 -4.40 19.27
C MET A 217 -2.48 -4.89 18.36
N LEU A 218 -1.47 -4.05 18.13
CA LEU A 218 -0.28 -4.45 17.37
C LEU A 218 0.50 -5.54 18.08
N LYS A 219 0.62 -5.45 19.39
CA LYS A 219 1.26 -6.51 20.18
C LYS A 219 0.51 -7.85 20.09
N ASP A 220 -0.83 -7.84 20.19
CA ASP A 220 -1.64 -9.06 20.00
C ASP A 220 -1.44 -9.66 18.59
N TYR A 221 -1.40 -8.79 17.57
CA TYR A 221 -1.08 -9.18 16.20
C TYR A 221 0.31 -9.84 16.10
N GLU A 222 1.35 -9.23 16.67
CA GLU A 222 2.72 -9.75 16.65
C GLU A 222 2.81 -11.11 17.35
N ASP A 223 2.16 -11.26 18.51
CA ASP A 223 2.08 -12.53 19.24
C ASP A 223 1.39 -13.63 18.42
N LYS A 224 0.33 -13.29 17.66
CA LYS A 224 -0.36 -14.23 16.76
C LYS A 224 0.46 -14.56 15.52
N ALA A 225 1.11 -13.57 14.91
CA ALA A 225 2.00 -13.77 13.76
C ALA A 225 3.14 -14.73 14.11
N LYS A 226 3.77 -14.54 15.28
CA LYS A 226 4.81 -15.45 15.78
C LYS A 226 4.31 -16.87 15.96
N LYS A 227 3.14 -17.07 16.58
CA LYS A 227 2.53 -18.40 16.75
C LYS A 227 2.25 -19.08 15.43
N LEU A 228 1.73 -18.32 14.45
CA LEU A 228 1.51 -18.83 13.10
C LEU A 228 2.82 -19.33 12.49
N GLY A 229 3.90 -18.54 12.58
CA GLY A 229 5.21 -18.93 12.07
C GLY A 229 5.79 -20.20 12.75
N GLU A 230 5.59 -20.34 14.05
CA GLU A 230 5.99 -21.54 14.81
C GLU A 230 5.21 -22.78 14.33
N LYS A 231 3.90 -22.66 14.04
CA LYS A 231 3.05 -23.73 13.51
C LYS A 231 3.39 -24.08 12.06
N ALA A 232 3.56 -23.09 11.20
CA ALA A 232 3.86 -23.28 9.78
C ALA A 232 5.21 -23.93 9.52
N GLY A 233 6.20 -23.65 10.36
CA GLY A 233 7.58 -24.05 10.16
C GLY A 233 8.26 -23.29 9.01
N LYS A 234 9.54 -23.61 8.75
CA LYS A 234 10.35 -22.87 7.76
C LYS A 234 10.41 -23.52 6.38
N GLU A 235 9.93 -24.74 6.26
CA GLU A 235 10.07 -25.56 5.05
C GLU A 235 8.95 -25.31 4.03
N LYS A 236 7.83 -24.77 4.47
CA LYS A 236 6.64 -24.54 3.65
C LYS A 236 6.62 -23.13 3.07
N THR A 237 6.32 -23.02 1.78
CA THR A 237 6.22 -21.76 1.08
C THR A 237 4.76 -21.33 0.90
N PHE A 238 4.50 -20.03 1.13
CA PHE A 238 3.17 -19.42 1.07
C PHE A 238 3.11 -18.41 -0.08
N SER A 239 2.18 -18.62 -0.99
CA SER A 239 1.96 -17.77 -2.17
C SER A 239 0.63 -17.05 -2.09
N PHE A 240 0.57 -15.83 -2.64
CA PHE A 240 -0.62 -14.97 -2.64
C PHE A 240 -0.88 -14.43 -4.03
N LEU A 241 -2.00 -14.83 -4.62
CA LEU A 241 -2.39 -14.56 -6.00
C LEU A 241 -3.70 -13.79 -6.07
N TYR A 242 -3.78 -12.79 -6.91
CA TYR A 242 -5.01 -12.04 -7.14
C TYR A 242 -5.23 -11.78 -8.63
N ALA A 243 -6.43 -12.10 -9.12
CA ALA A 243 -6.87 -11.82 -10.47
C ALA A 243 -7.96 -10.74 -10.49
N ALA A 244 -7.74 -9.67 -11.25
CA ALA A 244 -8.67 -8.57 -11.38
C ALA A 244 -8.63 -7.98 -12.81
N GLY A 245 -9.79 -7.90 -13.45
CA GLY A 245 -9.88 -7.48 -14.84
C GLY A 245 -9.13 -8.46 -15.76
N ASP A 246 -8.16 -7.93 -16.49
CA ASP A 246 -7.24 -8.66 -17.38
C ASP A 246 -5.87 -8.95 -16.74
N ARG A 247 -5.71 -8.66 -15.44
CA ARG A 247 -4.44 -8.80 -14.73
C ARG A 247 -4.49 -9.90 -13.68
N THR A 248 -3.53 -10.80 -13.77
CA THR A 248 -3.22 -11.76 -12.71
C THR A 248 -1.87 -11.40 -12.11
N ARG A 249 -1.76 -11.37 -10.78
CA ARG A 249 -0.53 -10.95 -10.10
C ARG A 249 -0.30 -11.70 -8.81
N VAL A 250 0.94 -11.99 -8.50
CA VAL A 250 1.36 -12.42 -7.18
C VAL A 250 1.77 -11.21 -6.35
N TYR A 251 1.40 -11.20 -5.09
CA TYR A 251 1.82 -10.18 -4.15
C TYR A 251 3.20 -10.50 -3.60
N ALA A 252 4.10 -9.54 -3.68
CA ALA A 252 5.50 -9.69 -3.31
C ALA A 252 5.80 -9.10 -1.91
N LYS A 253 7.06 -9.03 -1.56
CA LYS A 253 7.54 -8.72 -0.21
C LYS A 253 7.05 -7.37 0.34
N SER A 254 6.98 -6.32 -0.49
CA SER A 254 6.53 -4.98 -0.07
C SER A 254 5.01 -4.78 -0.16
N SER A 255 4.22 -5.86 -0.16
CA SER A 255 2.76 -5.80 -0.06
C SER A 255 2.28 -5.90 1.39
N PHE A 256 0.98 -5.71 1.60
CA PHE A 256 0.34 -5.94 2.90
C PHE A 256 0.54 -7.37 3.38
N VAL A 257 0.09 -8.36 2.59
CA VAL A 257 0.29 -9.78 2.93
C VAL A 257 1.77 -10.18 2.97
N GLY A 258 2.62 -9.54 2.16
CA GLY A 258 4.07 -9.72 2.21
C GLY A 258 4.65 -9.32 3.56
N SER A 259 4.21 -8.20 4.12
CA SER A 259 4.64 -7.74 5.46
C SER A 259 4.18 -8.69 6.57
N ILE A 260 2.96 -9.24 6.47
CA ILE A 260 2.44 -10.23 7.42
C ILE A 260 3.27 -11.51 7.36
N CYS A 261 3.66 -11.96 6.16
CA CYS A 261 4.56 -13.11 6.02
C CYS A 261 5.95 -12.86 6.66
N GLU A 262 6.48 -11.64 6.55
CA GLU A 262 7.74 -11.29 7.23
C GLU A 262 7.59 -11.34 8.74
N ASP A 263 6.53 -10.74 9.29
CA ASP A 263 6.25 -10.72 10.73
C ASP A 263 6.06 -12.15 11.28
N ALA A 264 5.37 -13.01 10.52
CA ALA A 264 5.19 -14.43 10.87
C ALA A 264 6.37 -15.35 10.46
N SER A 265 7.42 -14.81 9.85
CA SER A 265 8.56 -15.60 9.33
C SER A 265 8.14 -16.72 8.38
N LEU A 266 7.09 -16.55 7.60
CA LEU A 266 6.63 -17.49 6.60
C LEU A 266 7.52 -17.43 5.35
N ALA A 267 7.98 -18.58 4.87
CA ALA A 267 8.77 -18.65 3.65
C ALA A 267 7.89 -18.35 2.42
N ARG A 268 8.49 -17.71 1.42
CA ARG A 268 7.82 -17.31 0.18
C ARG A 268 8.52 -17.93 -1.03
N PRO A 269 7.81 -18.25 -2.12
CA PRO A 269 8.44 -18.62 -3.38
C PRO A 269 9.48 -17.58 -3.81
N ALA A 270 10.58 -18.02 -4.42
CA ALA A 270 11.71 -17.15 -4.77
C ALA A 270 11.30 -15.96 -5.65
N ALA A 271 10.41 -16.18 -6.61
CA ALA A 271 9.87 -15.15 -7.49
C ALA A 271 9.12 -14.02 -6.75
N GLN A 272 8.64 -14.27 -5.53
CA GLN A 272 7.82 -13.34 -4.74
C GLN A 272 8.62 -12.60 -3.65
N GLN A 273 9.93 -12.79 -3.59
CA GLN A 273 10.80 -12.15 -2.59
C GLN A 273 11.35 -10.80 -3.04
N GLU A 274 10.97 -10.32 -4.23
CA GLU A 274 11.38 -9.01 -4.70
C GLU A 274 10.78 -7.88 -3.84
N GLY A 275 11.51 -6.77 -3.72
CA GLY A 275 11.10 -5.56 -3.02
C GLY A 275 10.00 -4.76 -3.74
N LYS A 276 9.08 -5.46 -4.40
CA LYS A 276 7.91 -4.91 -5.09
C LYS A 276 6.64 -5.18 -4.29
N THR A 277 5.57 -4.46 -4.59
CA THR A 277 4.24 -4.75 -4.03
C THR A 277 3.63 -5.97 -4.71
N SER A 278 3.73 -6.07 -6.03
CA SER A 278 3.20 -7.20 -6.81
C SER A 278 3.99 -7.38 -8.10
N ILE A 279 3.84 -8.56 -8.69
CA ILE A 279 4.43 -8.96 -9.96
C ILE A 279 3.29 -9.48 -10.83
N ASP A 280 3.09 -8.87 -12.01
CA ASP A 280 2.10 -9.34 -12.97
C ASP A 280 2.57 -10.64 -13.63
N LEU A 281 1.66 -11.58 -13.75
CA LEU A 281 1.89 -12.86 -14.40
C LEU A 281 1.07 -12.94 -15.68
N SER A 282 1.66 -13.47 -16.73
CA SER A 282 0.92 -13.99 -17.89
C SER A 282 0.46 -15.42 -17.62
N SER A 283 -0.53 -15.89 -18.38
CA SER A 283 -1.00 -17.28 -18.31
C SER A 283 0.13 -18.31 -18.47
N GLU A 284 1.16 -17.98 -19.25
CA GLU A 284 2.34 -18.83 -19.48
C GLU A 284 3.29 -18.92 -18.28
N ASN A 285 3.21 -17.95 -17.37
CA ASN A 285 4.07 -17.85 -16.18
C ASN A 285 3.29 -18.04 -14.88
N LEU A 286 2.11 -18.64 -14.94
CA LEU A 286 1.28 -18.87 -13.76
C LEU A 286 1.95 -19.79 -12.73
N ASP A 287 2.91 -20.62 -13.17
CA ASP A 287 3.76 -21.45 -12.32
C ASP A 287 4.57 -20.65 -11.28
N GLN A 288 4.84 -19.36 -11.53
CA GLN A 288 5.48 -18.48 -10.55
C GLN A 288 4.56 -18.14 -9.36
N ALA A 289 3.27 -18.44 -9.46
CA ALA A 289 2.33 -18.35 -8.34
C ALA A 289 2.36 -19.59 -7.45
N ASP A 290 3.07 -20.65 -7.82
CA ASP A 290 3.05 -21.90 -7.08
C ASP A 290 3.82 -21.84 -5.77
N GLY A 291 3.41 -22.65 -4.81
CA GLY A 291 4.01 -22.82 -3.49
C GLY A 291 3.48 -24.07 -2.82
N ASP A 292 3.83 -24.30 -1.56
CA ASP A 292 3.21 -25.37 -0.78
C ASP A 292 1.77 -25.02 -0.41
N TYR A 293 1.48 -23.74 -0.18
CA TYR A 293 0.14 -23.15 0.02
C TYR A 293 -0.06 -21.98 -0.92
N LEU A 294 -1.23 -21.91 -1.54
CA LEU A 294 -1.65 -20.82 -2.40
C LEU A 294 -2.94 -20.21 -1.87
N PHE A 295 -2.89 -18.97 -1.45
CA PHE A 295 -4.07 -18.18 -1.12
C PHE A 295 -4.40 -17.30 -2.31
N TYR A 296 -5.63 -17.42 -2.87
CA TYR A 296 -5.98 -16.69 -4.06
C TYR A 296 -7.32 -15.95 -3.94
N GLY A 297 -7.38 -14.80 -4.56
CA GLY A 297 -8.59 -13.98 -4.68
C GLY A 297 -8.89 -13.66 -6.13
N VAL A 298 -10.16 -13.39 -6.43
CA VAL A 298 -10.62 -12.96 -7.74
C VAL A 298 -11.58 -11.80 -7.60
N GLN A 299 -11.47 -10.84 -8.49
CA GLN A 299 -12.43 -9.73 -8.52
C GLN A 299 -13.79 -10.21 -9.02
N GLY A 300 -14.85 -9.92 -8.26
CA GLY A 300 -16.24 -10.28 -8.61
C GLY A 300 -16.56 -11.77 -8.45
N ASP A 301 -15.75 -12.49 -7.63
CA ASP A 301 -15.96 -13.89 -7.25
C ASP A 301 -16.01 -14.94 -8.38
N ASP A 302 -15.69 -14.55 -9.61
CA ASP A 302 -15.61 -15.47 -10.75
C ASP A 302 -14.25 -16.18 -10.79
N GLU A 303 -14.18 -17.34 -10.13
CA GLU A 303 -12.96 -18.15 -10.05
C GLU A 303 -12.51 -18.69 -11.40
N SER A 304 -13.40 -18.78 -12.40
CA SER A 304 -13.04 -19.28 -13.73
C SER A 304 -11.92 -18.50 -14.39
N LYS A 305 -11.71 -17.25 -14.03
CA LYS A 305 -10.58 -16.41 -14.44
C LYS A 305 -9.20 -17.00 -14.11
N LEU A 306 -9.12 -17.81 -13.06
CA LEU A 306 -7.89 -18.51 -12.67
C LEU A 306 -7.97 -20.00 -12.96
N THR A 307 -9.08 -20.64 -12.61
CA THR A 307 -9.23 -22.10 -12.69
C THR A 307 -9.31 -22.63 -14.11
N SER A 308 -9.65 -21.78 -15.09
CA SER A 308 -9.60 -22.12 -16.53
C SER A 308 -8.22 -21.91 -17.18
N GLU A 309 -7.27 -21.33 -16.48
CA GLU A 309 -5.93 -21.17 -16.99
C GLU A 309 -5.22 -22.53 -17.17
N THR A 310 -4.54 -22.70 -18.30
CA THR A 310 -3.95 -24.00 -18.67
C THR A 310 -3.00 -24.56 -17.63
N LEU A 311 -2.27 -23.70 -16.91
CA LEU A 311 -1.30 -24.12 -15.90
C LEU A 311 -1.92 -24.29 -14.51
N TRP A 312 -3.18 -23.90 -14.29
CA TRP A 312 -3.79 -23.96 -12.96
C TRP A 312 -3.74 -25.36 -12.34
N GLU A 313 -4.24 -26.37 -13.06
CA GLU A 313 -4.24 -27.76 -12.60
C GLU A 313 -2.83 -28.37 -12.47
N SER A 314 -1.81 -27.70 -13.01
CA SER A 314 -0.42 -28.13 -12.89
C SER A 314 0.25 -27.67 -11.60
N LEU A 315 -0.27 -26.62 -10.95
CA LEU A 315 0.29 -26.06 -9.74
C LEU A 315 0.30 -27.11 -8.62
N LYS A 316 1.40 -27.16 -7.85
CA LYS A 316 1.55 -28.07 -6.72
C LYS A 316 0.46 -27.86 -5.68
N ALA A 317 0.23 -26.60 -5.28
CA ALA A 317 -0.77 -26.27 -4.29
C ALA A 317 -2.18 -26.72 -4.72
N VAL A 318 -2.52 -26.67 -6.01
CA VAL A 318 -3.81 -27.13 -6.55
C VAL A 318 -3.91 -28.66 -6.47
N LYS A 319 -2.87 -29.37 -6.92
CA LYS A 319 -2.80 -30.85 -6.87
C LYS A 319 -2.89 -31.40 -5.46
N GLU A 320 -2.26 -30.72 -4.52
CA GLU A 320 -2.22 -31.13 -3.11
C GLU A 320 -3.44 -30.60 -2.30
N LYS A 321 -4.35 -29.87 -2.95
CA LYS A 321 -5.54 -29.25 -2.32
C LYS A 321 -5.19 -28.21 -1.25
N HIS A 322 -4.08 -27.54 -1.43
CA HIS A 322 -3.61 -26.42 -0.61
C HIS A 322 -3.80 -25.06 -1.30
N ALA A 323 -4.64 -25.00 -2.33
CA ALA A 323 -5.07 -23.74 -2.95
C ALA A 323 -6.40 -23.30 -2.32
N HIS A 324 -6.40 -22.15 -1.64
CA HIS A 324 -7.52 -21.66 -0.85
C HIS A 324 -7.99 -20.32 -1.40
N LYS A 325 -9.28 -20.25 -1.78
CA LYS A 325 -9.92 -18.97 -2.08
C LYS A 325 -10.07 -18.16 -0.80
N VAL A 326 -9.73 -16.88 -0.84
CA VAL A 326 -9.80 -15.98 0.30
C VAL A 326 -10.61 -14.72 -0.03
N ASP A 327 -11.02 -14.00 1.01
CA ASP A 327 -11.65 -12.69 0.88
C ASP A 327 -10.64 -11.70 0.28
N SER A 328 -10.95 -11.24 -0.94
CA SER A 328 -10.08 -10.33 -1.69
C SER A 328 -9.91 -8.97 -1.03
N ASP A 329 -10.96 -8.47 -0.37
CA ASP A 329 -10.89 -7.20 0.35
C ASP A 329 -9.93 -7.29 1.53
N MET A 330 -10.01 -8.38 2.30
CA MET A 330 -9.15 -8.61 3.46
C MET A 330 -7.68 -8.80 3.08
N PHE A 331 -7.41 -9.60 2.03
CA PHE A 331 -6.05 -9.99 1.68
C PHE A 331 -5.32 -9.00 0.76
N TYR A 332 -6.05 -8.33 -0.16
CA TYR A 332 -5.43 -7.66 -1.31
C TYR A 332 -5.83 -6.20 -1.49
N LEU A 333 -7.02 -5.80 -1.03
CA LEU A 333 -7.59 -4.49 -1.34
C LEU A 333 -7.62 -3.53 -0.14
N ASN A 334 -7.48 -4.05 1.07
CA ASN A 334 -7.36 -3.26 2.29
C ASN A 334 -6.03 -3.55 3.02
N ALA A 335 -5.75 -2.77 4.06
CA ALA A 335 -4.50 -2.86 4.80
C ALA A 335 -4.68 -2.20 6.17
N GLY A 336 -5.38 -2.87 7.08
CA GLY A 336 -5.60 -2.42 8.44
C GLY A 336 -5.40 -3.55 9.45
N ILE A 337 -5.51 -3.23 10.73
CA ILE A 337 -5.26 -4.18 11.83
C ILE A 337 -6.25 -5.34 11.84
N THR A 338 -7.54 -5.09 11.51
CA THR A 338 -8.56 -6.16 11.46
C THR A 338 -8.29 -7.11 10.31
N ALA A 339 -7.94 -6.57 9.13
CA ALA A 339 -7.54 -7.38 7.99
C ALA A 339 -6.30 -8.22 8.30
N ALA A 340 -5.28 -7.64 8.94
CA ALA A 340 -4.06 -8.35 9.30
C ALA A 340 -4.31 -9.54 10.24
N LEU A 341 -5.15 -9.35 11.25
CA LEU A 341 -5.58 -10.42 12.15
C LEU A 341 -6.38 -11.49 11.41
N GLY A 342 -7.28 -11.09 10.49
CA GLY A 342 -8.07 -12.01 9.68
C GLY A 342 -7.19 -12.84 8.71
N VAL A 343 -6.18 -12.24 8.10
CA VAL A 343 -5.20 -12.95 7.26
C VAL A 343 -4.47 -14.02 8.06
N ILE A 344 -3.99 -13.70 9.27
CA ILE A 344 -3.33 -14.67 10.16
C ILE A 344 -4.30 -15.82 10.49
N GLU A 345 -5.54 -15.52 10.87
CA GLU A 345 -6.55 -16.51 11.24
C GLU A 345 -6.90 -17.42 10.05
N GLU A 346 -7.02 -16.88 8.84
CA GLU A 346 -7.33 -17.67 7.64
C GLU A 346 -6.15 -18.56 7.22
N ILE A 347 -4.91 -18.08 7.32
CA ILE A 347 -3.74 -18.91 7.07
C ILE A 347 -3.65 -20.01 8.13
N ASP A 348 -3.80 -19.69 9.43
CA ASP A 348 -3.72 -20.65 10.52
C ASP A 348 -4.73 -21.80 10.39
N LYS A 349 -5.93 -21.50 9.94
CA LYS A 349 -7.01 -22.46 9.71
C LYS A 349 -6.69 -23.46 8.59
N ASN A 350 -5.88 -23.08 7.61
CA ASN A 350 -5.65 -23.84 6.39
C ASN A 350 -4.28 -24.59 6.34
N ILE A 351 -3.50 -24.59 7.43
CA ILE A 351 -2.19 -25.25 7.50
C ILE A 351 -2.11 -26.34 8.57
#